data_64272dd1c0b14c22fa71f7446666b8e7
#
_entry.id   64272dd1c0b14c22fa71f7446666b8e7
#
_cell.length_a   1.000
_cell.length_b   1.000
_cell.length_c   1.000
_cell.angle_alpha   90.00
_cell.angle_beta   90.00
_cell.angle_gamma   90.00
#
_symmetry.space_group_name_H-M   'P 1'
#
loop_
_entity.id
_entity.type
_entity.pdbx_description
1 polymer ?
#
loop_
_entity_poly.entity_id
_entity_poly.type
_entity_poly.pdbx_seq_one_letter_code
_entity_poly.pdbx_strand_id
1 'polypeptide(L)' 'MRRFYFDLRIGDDVGEDDEGSYLQDLEAVQKEALRVLADMTKDLIQFPAAMAVEVRDDAGPVMDA' A
#
# COMPACT_ATOMS: atom_id res chain seq x y z
N MET A 1 -15.42 6.41 9.17
CA MET A 1 -14.25 5.77 8.55
C MET A 1 -13.65 6.70 7.51
N ARG A 2 -12.33 6.69 7.40
CA ARG A 2 -11.62 7.48 6.41
C ARG A 2 -11.23 6.61 5.24
N ARG A 3 -11.09 7.22 4.07
CA ARG A 3 -10.67 6.51 2.88
C ARG A 3 -9.16 6.63 2.69
N PHE A 4 -8.51 5.48 2.55
CA PHE A 4 -7.06 5.39 2.35
C PHE A 4 -6.77 4.70 1.04
N TYR A 5 -5.69 5.12 0.40
CA TYR A 5 -5.24 4.57 -0.86
C TYR A 5 -3.87 3.92 -0.67
N PHE A 6 -3.71 2.74 -1.22
CA PHE A 6 -2.48 1.96 -1.11
C PHE A 6 -1.83 1.89 -2.48
N ASP A 7 -0.87 2.77 -2.72
CA ASP A 7 -0.15 2.83 -3.98
C ASP A 7 1.03 1.86 -3.92
N LEU A 8 1.20 1.08 -4.96
CA LEU A 8 2.24 0.06 -5.02
C LEU A 8 3.41 0.55 -5.83
N ARG A 9 4.63 0.40 -5.29
CA ARG A 9 5.85 0.73 -6.01
C ARG A 9 6.71 -0.51 -6.16
N ILE A 10 7.08 -0.83 -7.40
CA ILE A 10 7.98 -1.93 -7.72
C ILE A 10 9.05 -1.37 -8.64
N GLY A 11 10.27 -1.20 -8.10
CA GLY A 11 11.34 -0.54 -8.85
C GLY A 11 10.95 0.89 -9.22
N ASP A 12 10.92 1.20 -10.50
CA ASP A 12 10.52 2.51 -11.00
C ASP A 12 9.04 2.59 -11.36
N ASP A 13 8.32 1.49 -11.26
CA ASP A 13 6.91 1.45 -11.60
C ASP A 13 6.05 1.74 -10.38
N VAL A 14 5.05 2.59 -10.56
CA VAL A 14 4.09 2.92 -9.51
C VAL A 14 2.69 2.60 -10.01
N GLY A 15 1.99 1.73 -9.25
CA GLY A 15 0.59 1.45 -9.50
C GLY A 15 -0.26 2.20 -8.49
N GLU A 16 -1.00 3.19 -8.96
CA GLU A 16 -1.86 3.97 -8.09
C GLU A 16 -3.17 3.24 -7.80
N ASP A 17 -3.57 3.26 -6.53
CA ASP A 17 -4.87 2.75 -6.11
C ASP A 17 -5.91 3.85 -6.35
N ASP A 18 -6.85 3.61 -7.24
CA ASP A 18 -7.88 4.58 -7.57
C ASP A 18 -9.23 4.28 -6.88
N GLU A 19 -9.34 3.17 -6.17
CA GLU A 19 -10.56 2.82 -5.45
C GLU A 19 -10.50 3.16 -3.97
N GLY A 20 -9.38 2.83 -3.35
CA GLY A 20 -9.18 3.05 -1.93
C GLY A 20 -9.90 2.04 -1.04
N SER A 21 -9.67 2.18 0.26
CA SER A 21 -10.31 1.34 1.27
C SER A 21 -10.72 2.21 2.44
N TYR A 22 -11.88 1.92 3.03
CA TYR A 22 -12.35 2.64 4.21
C TYR A 22 -11.89 1.91 5.46
N LEU A 23 -11.10 2.61 6.29
CA LEU A 23 -10.50 2.03 7.49
C LEU A 23 -10.70 2.97 8.67
N GLN A 24 -10.76 2.41 9.88
CA GLN A 24 -11.10 3.16 11.07
C GLN A 24 -9.97 4.05 11.59
N ASP A 25 -8.74 3.53 11.55
CA ASP A 25 -7.59 4.20 12.17
C ASP A 25 -6.29 3.75 11.52
N LEU A 26 -5.18 4.32 12.00
CA LEU A 26 -3.85 4.01 11.46
C LEU A 26 -3.42 2.57 11.76
N GLU A 27 -3.88 1.99 12.83
CA GLU A 27 -3.58 0.59 13.13
C GLU A 27 -4.17 -0.33 12.07
N ALA A 28 -5.42 -0.08 11.68
CA ALA A 28 -6.05 -0.83 10.60
C ALA A 28 -5.32 -0.60 9.26
N VAL A 29 -4.83 0.62 9.02
CA VAL A 29 -4.05 0.94 7.83
C VAL A 29 -2.76 0.13 7.79
N GLN A 30 -2.04 0.04 8.92
CA GLN A 30 -0.81 -0.74 8.98
C GLN A 30 -1.04 -2.22 8.69
N LYS A 31 -2.10 -2.79 9.27
CA LYS A 31 -2.45 -4.18 9.01
C LYS A 31 -2.77 -4.42 7.53
N GLU A 32 -3.51 -3.51 6.93
CA GLU A 32 -3.86 -3.63 5.52
C GLU A 32 -2.63 -3.50 4.62
N ALA A 33 -1.72 -2.59 4.93
CA ALA A 33 -0.49 -2.43 4.17
C ALA A 33 0.36 -3.70 4.22
N LEU A 34 0.48 -4.31 5.38
CA LEU A 34 1.22 -5.57 5.52
C LEU A 34 0.56 -6.69 4.73
N ARG A 35 -0.76 -6.75 4.73
CA ARG A 35 -1.50 -7.75 3.96
C ARG A 35 -1.27 -7.57 2.47
N VAL A 36 -1.31 -6.33 1.99
CA VAL A 36 -1.07 -6.02 0.58
C VAL A 36 0.34 -6.43 0.17
N LEU A 37 1.34 -6.12 0.99
CA LEU A 37 2.72 -6.53 0.71
C LEU A 37 2.84 -8.06 0.68
N ALA A 38 2.21 -8.76 1.61
CA ALA A 38 2.24 -10.20 1.64
C ALA A 38 1.60 -10.80 0.39
N ASP A 39 0.47 -10.26 -0.05
CA ASP A 39 -0.20 -10.72 -1.25
C ASP A 39 0.65 -10.48 -2.50
N MET A 40 1.34 -9.35 -2.57
CA MET A 40 2.22 -9.03 -3.69
C MET A 40 3.40 -10.01 -3.80
N THR A 41 3.98 -10.37 -2.66
CA THR A 41 5.16 -11.24 -2.65
C THR A 41 4.82 -12.72 -2.79
N LYS A 42 3.56 -13.06 -2.63
CA LYS A 42 3.10 -14.44 -2.65
C LYS A 42 3.34 -15.14 -3.98
N ASP A 43 3.17 -14.40 -5.08
CA ASP A 43 3.30 -14.94 -6.43
C ASP A 43 4.66 -14.66 -7.06
N LEU A 44 5.58 -14.03 -6.32
CA LEU A 44 6.90 -13.69 -6.83
C LEU A 44 7.92 -14.76 -6.43
N ILE A 45 8.60 -15.30 -7.43
CA ILE A 45 9.70 -16.24 -7.19
C ILE A 45 10.94 -15.49 -6.74
N GLN A 46 11.13 -14.27 -7.25
CA GLN A 46 12.21 -13.38 -6.86
C GLN A 46 11.66 -12.03 -6.51
N PHE A 47 12.19 -11.44 -5.45
CA PHE A 47 11.77 -10.09 -5.06
C PHE A 47 12.45 -9.05 -5.95
N PRO A 48 11.72 -8.03 -6.40
CA PRO A 48 12.34 -6.87 -7.06
C PRO A 48 13.32 -6.19 -6.11
N ALA A 49 14.25 -5.42 -6.68
CA ALA A 49 15.26 -4.71 -5.90
C ALA A 49 14.62 -3.71 -4.92
N ALA A 50 13.50 -3.11 -5.29
CA ALA A 50 12.78 -2.18 -4.43
C ALA A 50 11.29 -2.44 -4.57
N MET A 51 10.62 -2.54 -3.42
CA MET A 51 9.20 -2.83 -3.34
C MET A 51 8.64 -2.11 -2.13
N ALA A 52 7.58 -1.34 -2.32
CA ALA A 52 7.00 -0.55 -1.25
C ALA A 52 5.51 -0.34 -1.45
N VAL A 53 4.81 -0.15 -0.35
CA VAL A 53 3.43 0.31 -0.35
C VAL A 53 3.41 1.71 0.25
N GLU A 54 2.92 2.67 -0.50
CA GLU A 54 2.76 4.04 -0.02
C GLU A 54 1.28 4.27 0.30
N VAL A 55 1.01 4.78 1.48
CA VAL A 55 -0.37 5.02 1.91
C VAL A 55 -0.64 6.51 1.87
N ARG A 56 -1.73 6.88 1.23
CA ARG A 56 -2.19 8.27 1.19
C ARG A 56 -3.68 8.34 1.52
N ASP A 57 -4.13 9.52 1.93
CA ASP A 57 -5.54 9.83 2.08
C ASP A 57 -5.88 11.03 1.17
N ASP A 58 -7.06 11.61 1.35
CA ASP A 58 -7.48 12.74 0.53
C ASP A 58 -6.62 13.99 0.75
N ALA A 59 -5.90 14.05 1.85
CA ALA A 59 -5.02 15.18 2.17
C ALA A 59 -3.57 14.97 1.72
N GLY A 60 -3.20 13.76 1.30
CA GLY A 60 -1.85 13.45 0.84
C GLY A 60 -1.24 12.23 1.52
N PRO A 61 0.09 12.06 1.44
CA PRO A 61 0.74 10.90 2.02
C PRO A 61 0.55 10.79 3.52
N VAL A 62 0.30 9.57 4.00
CA VAL A 62 0.10 9.27 5.41
C VAL A 62 1.29 8.52 5.97
N MET A 63 1.76 7.49 5.25
CA MET A 63 2.91 6.70 5.69
C MET A 63 3.52 5.99 4.48
N ASP A 64 4.80 5.65 4.62
CA ASP A 64 5.53 4.79 3.70
C ASP A 64 5.83 3.47 4.40
N ALA A 65 5.66 2.40 3.68
CA ALA A 65 5.96 1.08 4.19
C ALA A 65 6.96 0.35 3.28
#